data_1e8de68af1d0b5c3713fef621da2b201
#
_entry.id   1e8de68af1d0b5c3713fef621da2b201
#
_cell.length_a   1.000
_cell.length_b   1.000
_cell.length_c   1.000
_cell.angle_alpha   90.00
_cell.angle_beta   90.00
_cell.angle_gamma   90.00
#
_symmetry.space_group_name_H-M   'P 1'
#
loop_
_entity.id
_entity.type
_entity.pdbx_description
1 polymer ?
#
loop_
_entity_poly.entity_id
_entity_poly.type
_entity_poly.pdbx_seq_one_letter_code
_entity_poly.pdbx_strand_id
1 'polypeptide(L)'
;AHSGHKHDELKIKLPKVVAKVNDENINGDVIFRELKKAAKQYKKRGIPLNADQEKSAAKKLIDDEIGRTLLVLKAKESGINITKEMMESRIKEVKAKFRSDAIFEHKLADQGLTLDQYKKELETDLYMDQIIKKEIEPKIQIPEKEALDYYEKNKKKFGKPETVRASIILLKFNPS
;
A
#
# COMPACT_ATOMS: atom_id res chain seq x y z
N ALA A 1 27.22 -30.23 -3.79
CA ALA A 1 26.45 -29.71 -4.91
C ALA A 1 25.66 -28.49 -4.38
N HIS A 2 26.19 -27.29 -4.61
CA HIS A 2 25.48 -26.05 -4.29
C HIS A 2 24.46 -25.81 -5.40
N SER A 3 23.19 -26.08 -5.09
CA SER A 3 22.08 -25.71 -5.94
C SER A 3 21.96 -24.18 -5.89
N GLY A 4 22.45 -23.51 -6.95
CA GLY A 4 22.35 -22.08 -7.08
C GLY A 4 20.88 -21.65 -7.09
N HIS A 5 20.51 -20.80 -6.15
CA HIS A 5 19.26 -20.06 -6.22
C HIS A 5 19.30 -19.23 -7.51
N LYS A 6 18.59 -19.69 -8.56
CA LYS A 6 18.28 -18.88 -9.72
C LYS A 6 17.53 -17.67 -9.20
N HIS A 7 18.15 -16.51 -9.30
CA HIS A 7 17.57 -15.23 -8.96
C HIS A 7 16.25 -15.06 -9.70
N ASP A 8 15.21 -14.80 -8.95
CA ASP A 8 13.88 -14.41 -9.45
C ASP A 8 13.93 -13.00 -10.01
N GLU A 9 14.65 -12.79 -11.10
CA GLU A 9 14.74 -11.50 -11.75
C GLU A 9 13.57 -11.36 -12.73
N LEU A 10 12.85 -10.23 -12.59
CA LEU A 10 11.91 -9.79 -13.60
C LEU A 10 12.62 -9.75 -14.96
N LYS A 11 11.95 -10.23 -15.99
CA LYS A 11 12.49 -10.27 -17.36
C LYS A 11 12.39 -8.92 -18.06
N ILE A 12 11.45 -8.08 -17.60
CA ILE A 12 11.22 -6.76 -18.17
C ILE A 12 12.35 -5.79 -17.77
N LYS A 13 12.79 -5.00 -18.73
CA LYS A 13 13.67 -3.84 -18.49
C LYS A 13 12.87 -2.57 -18.75
N LEU A 14 12.88 -1.67 -17.80
CA LEU A 14 12.20 -0.37 -17.91
C LEU A 14 13.23 0.73 -18.15
N PRO A 15 12.95 1.74 -19.01
CA PRO A 15 13.79 2.91 -19.14
C PRO A 15 13.76 3.74 -17.85
N LYS A 16 14.76 4.64 -17.68
CA LYS A 16 14.84 5.52 -16.52
C LYS A 16 13.58 6.37 -16.35
N VAL A 17 13.01 6.87 -17.45
CA VAL A 17 11.73 7.58 -17.48
C VAL A 17 10.77 6.78 -18.33
N VAL A 18 9.66 6.34 -17.77
CA VAL A 18 8.65 5.49 -18.43
C VAL A 18 7.46 6.30 -18.95
N ALA A 19 7.20 7.47 -18.36
CA ALA A 19 6.18 8.41 -18.81
C ALA A 19 6.54 9.82 -18.33
N LYS A 20 5.88 10.83 -18.94
CA LYS A 20 5.95 12.23 -18.53
C LYS A 20 4.55 12.79 -18.44
N VAL A 21 4.24 13.47 -17.34
CA VAL A 21 2.96 14.13 -17.06
C VAL A 21 3.23 15.60 -16.82
N ASN A 22 2.91 16.46 -17.79
CA ASN A 22 3.37 17.86 -17.83
C ASN A 22 4.91 17.90 -17.72
N ASP A 23 5.44 18.51 -16.65
CA ASP A 23 6.88 18.58 -16.38
C ASP A 23 7.40 17.50 -15.42
N GLU A 24 6.52 16.65 -14.91
CA GLU A 24 6.86 15.59 -13.97
C GLU A 24 7.21 14.29 -14.70
N ASN A 25 8.39 13.74 -14.40
CA ASN A 25 8.84 12.46 -14.93
C ASN A 25 8.41 11.30 -14.03
N ILE A 26 7.82 10.27 -14.63
CA ILE A 26 7.56 8.99 -13.95
C ILE A 26 8.78 8.10 -14.14
N ASN A 27 9.46 7.79 -13.03
CA ASN A 27 10.69 7.03 -13.06
C ASN A 27 10.43 5.52 -13.14
N GLY A 28 11.15 4.85 -14.01
CA GLY A 28 11.07 3.40 -14.20
C GLY A 28 11.43 2.60 -12.94
N ASP A 29 12.31 3.12 -12.09
CA ASP A 29 12.70 2.47 -10.82
C ASP A 29 11.53 2.33 -9.85
N VAL A 30 10.63 3.32 -9.82
CA VAL A 30 9.41 3.26 -9.00
C VAL A 30 8.51 2.12 -9.49
N ILE A 31 8.25 2.08 -10.80
CA ILE A 31 7.45 1.03 -11.43
C ILE A 31 8.08 -0.35 -11.25
N PHE A 32 9.39 -0.45 -11.44
CA PHE A 32 10.12 -1.72 -11.28
C PHE A 32 10.03 -2.25 -9.85
N ARG A 33 10.14 -1.38 -8.85
CA ARG A 33 10.01 -1.75 -7.43
C ARG A 33 8.62 -2.29 -7.13
N GLU A 34 7.56 -1.61 -7.59
CA GLU A 34 6.18 -2.05 -7.37
C GLU A 34 5.90 -3.37 -8.12
N LEU A 35 6.38 -3.51 -9.35
CA LEU A 35 6.28 -4.75 -10.11
C LEU A 35 6.97 -5.91 -9.40
N LYS A 36 8.15 -5.68 -8.80
CA LYS A 36 8.88 -6.68 -8.02
C LYS A 36 8.10 -7.11 -6.78
N LYS A 37 7.44 -6.15 -6.09
CA LYS A 37 6.55 -6.47 -4.95
C LYS A 37 5.38 -7.34 -5.40
N ALA A 38 4.71 -6.97 -6.48
CA ALA A 38 3.60 -7.74 -7.05
C ALA A 38 4.03 -9.15 -7.44
N ALA A 39 5.11 -9.28 -8.22
CA ALA A 39 5.63 -10.57 -8.66
C ALA A 39 5.97 -11.51 -7.48
N LYS A 40 6.57 -10.96 -6.41
CA LYS A 40 6.85 -11.71 -5.18
C LYS A 40 5.57 -12.24 -4.52
N GLN A 41 4.48 -11.47 -4.53
CA GLN A 41 3.19 -11.90 -3.99
C GLN A 41 2.55 -13.00 -4.84
N TYR A 42 2.55 -12.85 -6.17
CA TYR A 42 2.06 -13.88 -7.09
C TYR A 42 2.83 -15.19 -6.94
N LYS A 43 4.15 -15.10 -6.84
CA LYS A 43 4.99 -16.27 -6.61
C LYS A 43 4.68 -16.99 -5.29
N LYS A 44 4.46 -16.25 -4.20
CA LYS A 44 4.04 -16.84 -2.91
C LYS A 44 2.72 -17.60 -3.00
N ARG A 45 1.86 -17.25 -3.95
CA ARG A 45 0.59 -17.94 -4.25
C ARG A 45 0.75 -19.10 -5.24
N GLY A 46 1.99 -19.42 -5.65
CA GLY A 46 2.28 -20.49 -6.61
C GLY A 46 2.04 -20.11 -8.08
N ILE A 47 1.83 -18.83 -8.39
CA ILE A 47 1.50 -18.34 -9.74
C ILE A 47 2.56 -17.29 -10.16
N PRO A 48 3.79 -17.70 -10.54
CA PRO A 48 4.81 -16.75 -10.99
C PRO A 48 4.38 -16.07 -12.30
N LEU A 49 4.66 -14.76 -12.41
CA LEU A 49 4.35 -14.00 -13.63
C LEU A 49 5.24 -14.46 -14.79
N ASN A 50 4.65 -14.59 -15.98
CA ASN A 50 5.40 -14.74 -17.22
C ASN A 50 5.73 -13.37 -17.82
N ALA A 51 6.53 -13.32 -18.92
CA ALA A 51 6.99 -12.07 -19.51
C ALA A 51 5.85 -11.16 -20.00
N ASP A 52 4.75 -11.71 -20.53
CA ASP A 52 3.62 -10.93 -20.99
C ASP A 52 2.78 -10.38 -19.83
N GLN A 53 2.67 -11.16 -18.77
CA GLN A 53 2.04 -10.71 -17.52
C GLN A 53 2.86 -9.61 -16.83
N GLU A 54 4.21 -9.70 -16.84
CA GLU A 54 5.08 -8.64 -16.35
C GLU A 54 4.87 -7.34 -17.13
N LYS A 55 4.80 -7.41 -18.48
CA LYS A 55 4.53 -6.23 -19.33
C LYS A 55 3.17 -5.61 -19.05
N SER A 56 2.14 -6.44 -18.95
CA SER A 56 0.78 -5.98 -18.68
C SER A 56 0.67 -5.34 -17.28
N ALA A 57 1.31 -5.94 -16.27
CA ALA A 57 1.38 -5.40 -14.93
C ALA A 57 2.18 -4.08 -14.89
N ALA A 58 3.31 -4.00 -15.59
CA ALA A 58 4.11 -2.78 -15.69
C ALA A 58 3.30 -1.65 -16.35
N LYS A 59 2.58 -1.94 -17.45
CA LYS A 59 1.72 -0.96 -18.11
C LYS A 59 0.65 -0.43 -17.13
N LYS A 60 -0.03 -1.32 -16.43
CA LYS A 60 -1.03 -0.91 -15.44
C LYS A 60 -0.42 -0.04 -14.34
N LEU A 61 0.75 -0.39 -13.81
CA LEU A 61 1.44 0.41 -12.80
C LEU A 61 1.84 1.80 -13.32
N ILE A 62 2.22 1.90 -14.60
CA ILE A 62 2.50 3.20 -15.24
C ILE A 62 1.23 4.03 -15.35
N ASP A 63 0.12 3.43 -15.80
CA ASP A 63 -1.17 4.11 -15.93
C ASP A 63 -1.69 4.57 -14.54
N ASP A 64 -1.54 3.74 -13.52
CA ASP A 64 -1.89 4.08 -12.14
C ASP A 64 -1.03 5.25 -11.61
N GLU A 65 0.28 5.27 -11.89
CA GLU A 65 1.19 6.34 -11.46
C GLU A 65 0.94 7.65 -12.22
N ILE A 66 0.57 7.58 -13.51
CA ILE A 66 0.08 8.74 -14.27
C ILE A 66 -1.14 9.35 -13.58
N GLY A 67 -2.13 8.52 -13.23
CA GLY A 67 -3.32 8.95 -12.51
C GLY A 67 -3.01 9.60 -11.16
N ARG A 68 -2.10 9.01 -10.38
CA ARG A 68 -1.62 9.59 -9.10
C ARG A 68 -0.99 10.96 -9.31
N THR A 69 -0.09 11.06 -10.29
CA THR A 69 0.60 12.33 -10.61
C THR A 69 -0.39 13.41 -11.00
N LEU A 70 -1.39 13.08 -11.83
CA LEU A 70 -2.45 14.03 -12.22
C LEU A 70 -3.26 14.51 -11.02
N LEU A 71 -3.60 13.61 -10.09
CA LEU A 71 -4.33 13.96 -8.87
C LEU A 71 -3.50 14.88 -7.96
N VAL A 72 -2.20 14.62 -7.81
CA VAL A 72 -1.29 15.49 -7.05
C VAL A 72 -1.19 16.87 -7.69
N LEU A 73 -1.04 16.96 -9.02
CA LEU A 73 -1.02 18.23 -9.73
C LEU A 73 -2.34 18.99 -9.52
N LYS A 74 -3.46 18.30 -9.63
CA LYS A 74 -4.79 18.88 -9.38
C LYS A 74 -4.95 19.37 -7.93
N ALA A 75 -4.43 18.63 -6.97
CA ALA A 75 -4.43 19.02 -5.56
C ALA A 75 -3.67 20.34 -5.36
N LYS A 76 -2.45 20.44 -5.92
CA LYS A 76 -1.63 21.65 -5.87
C LYS A 76 -2.33 22.84 -6.54
N GLU A 77 -2.90 22.66 -7.72
CA GLU A 77 -3.69 23.69 -8.43
C GLU A 77 -4.91 24.14 -7.62
N SER A 78 -5.54 23.25 -6.86
CA SER A 78 -6.67 23.54 -5.98
C SER A 78 -6.27 24.22 -4.67
N GLY A 79 -4.99 24.61 -4.52
CA GLY A 79 -4.48 25.29 -3.33
C GLY A 79 -4.29 24.37 -2.11
N ILE A 80 -4.29 23.04 -2.31
CA ILE A 80 -3.95 22.10 -1.24
C ILE A 80 -2.45 22.19 -0.99
N ASN A 81 -2.06 22.35 0.27
CA ASN A 81 -0.68 22.44 0.70
C ASN A 81 -0.43 21.44 1.83
N ILE A 82 0.59 20.60 1.68
CA ILE A 82 0.97 19.64 2.72
C ILE A 82 1.98 20.32 3.64
N THR A 83 1.57 20.53 4.90
CA THR A 83 2.43 21.18 5.87
C THR A 83 3.41 20.19 6.52
N LYS A 84 4.45 20.75 7.13
CA LYS A 84 5.43 19.95 7.86
C LYS A 84 4.77 19.14 8.99
N GLU A 85 3.85 19.76 9.69
CA GLU A 85 3.10 19.13 10.80
C GLU A 85 2.28 17.93 10.32
N MET A 86 1.63 18.02 9.15
CA MET A 86 0.90 16.92 8.54
C MET A 86 1.85 15.75 8.21
N MET A 87 3.01 16.05 7.64
CA MET A 87 4.03 15.05 7.34
C MET A 87 4.56 14.37 8.61
N GLU A 88 4.90 15.14 9.65
CA GLU A 88 5.41 14.64 10.92
C GLU A 88 4.36 13.75 11.63
N SER A 89 3.11 14.20 11.66
CA SER A 89 1.99 13.41 12.20
C SER A 89 1.85 12.08 11.49
N ARG A 90 1.85 12.09 10.16
CA ARG A 90 1.71 10.87 9.36
C ARG A 90 2.87 9.90 9.56
N ILE A 91 4.11 10.42 9.59
CA ILE A 91 5.30 9.61 9.88
C ILE A 91 5.20 8.99 11.28
N LYS A 92 4.79 9.76 12.29
CA LYS A 92 4.59 9.27 13.65
C LYS A 92 3.53 8.15 13.71
N GLU A 93 2.40 8.31 13.03
CA GLU A 93 1.36 7.28 12.94
C GLU A 93 1.88 5.98 12.32
N VAL A 94 2.69 6.09 11.25
CA VAL A 94 3.27 4.91 10.61
C VAL A 94 4.30 4.25 11.52
N LYS A 95 5.21 5.01 12.12
CA LYS A 95 6.22 4.50 13.05
C LYS A 95 5.61 3.82 14.27
N ALA A 96 4.47 4.31 14.76
CA ALA A 96 3.76 3.72 15.90
C ALA A 96 3.26 2.28 15.64
N LYS A 97 3.17 1.85 14.38
CA LYS A 97 2.82 0.47 14.00
C LYS A 97 4.01 -0.50 14.12
N PHE A 98 5.21 0.01 14.36
CA PHE A 98 6.43 -0.76 14.51
C PHE A 98 6.90 -0.73 15.97
N ARG A 99 7.58 -1.79 16.40
CA ARG A 99 8.09 -1.91 17.78
C ARG A 99 9.23 -0.93 18.07
N SER A 100 9.96 -0.46 17.03
CA SER A 100 11.03 0.52 17.14
C SER A 100 11.32 1.18 15.79
N ASP A 101 11.95 2.35 15.81
CA ASP A 101 12.40 3.05 14.61
C ASP A 101 13.40 2.22 13.78
N ALA A 102 14.27 1.45 14.42
CA ALA A 102 15.20 0.56 13.73
C ALA A 102 14.49 -0.51 12.91
N ILE A 103 13.36 -1.08 13.42
CA ILE A 103 12.56 -2.05 12.67
C ILE A 103 11.87 -1.37 11.48
N PHE A 104 11.40 -0.13 11.66
CA PHE A 104 10.81 0.63 10.57
C PHE A 104 11.84 0.90 9.46
N GLU A 105 13.03 1.38 9.80
CA GLU A 105 14.12 1.64 8.84
C GLU A 105 14.57 0.36 8.13
N HIS A 106 14.72 -0.73 8.84
CA HIS A 106 15.02 -2.04 8.24
C HIS A 106 13.93 -2.45 7.22
N LYS A 107 12.66 -2.23 7.55
CA LYS A 107 11.54 -2.52 6.62
C LYS A 107 11.56 -1.63 5.37
N LEU A 108 11.96 -0.38 5.47
CA LEU A 108 12.17 0.48 4.30
C LEU A 108 13.31 -0.07 3.43
N ALA A 109 14.45 -0.40 4.05
CA ALA A 109 15.60 -1.00 3.34
C ALA A 109 15.23 -2.31 2.63
N ASP A 110 14.46 -3.19 3.28
CA ASP A 110 13.93 -4.44 2.68
C ASP A 110 13.08 -4.18 1.43
N GLN A 111 12.46 -2.99 1.35
CA GLN A 111 11.66 -2.56 0.20
C GLN A 111 12.48 -1.79 -0.84
N GLY A 112 13.77 -1.58 -0.59
CA GLY A 112 14.64 -0.77 -1.43
C GLY A 112 14.35 0.73 -1.37
N LEU A 113 13.83 1.22 -0.24
CA LEU A 113 13.49 2.62 -0.01
C LEU A 113 14.43 3.27 0.98
N THR A 114 14.84 4.50 0.68
CA THR A 114 15.39 5.40 1.68
C THR A 114 14.26 6.11 2.44
N LEU A 115 14.56 6.66 3.60
CA LEU A 115 13.58 7.44 4.37
C LEU A 115 13.05 8.65 3.56
N ASP A 116 13.92 9.30 2.78
CA ASP A 116 13.53 10.45 1.96
C ASP A 116 12.64 10.06 0.78
N GLN A 117 12.90 8.91 0.15
CA GLN A 117 11.99 8.37 -0.87
C GLN A 117 10.62 8.03 -0.26
N TYR A 118 10.62 7.42 0.91
CA TYR A 118 9.39 7.12 1.63
C TYR A 118 8.60 8.38 2.00
N LYS A 119 9.28 9.45 2.45
CA LYS A 119 8.62 10.74 2.71
C LYS A 119 7.95 11.31 1.47
N LYS A 120 8.57 11.21 0.30
CA LYS A 120 7.97 11.66 -0.97
C LYS A 120 6.73 10.84 -1.34
N GLU A 121 6.77 9.53 -1.15
CA GLU A 121 5.58 8.67 -1.35
C GLU A 121 4.44 9.08 -0.38
N LEU A 122 4.79 9.34 0.87
CA LEU A 122 3.85 9.75 1.90
C LEU A 122 3.22 11.14 1.61
N GLU A 123 4.02 12.07 1.08
CA GLU A 123 3.55 13.38 0.64
C GLU A 123 2.53 13.24 -0.50
N THR A 124 2.83 12.38 -1.47
CA THR A 124 1.90 12.03 -2.56
C THR A 124 0.59 11.48 -2.01
N ASP A 125 0.64 10.54 -1.07
CA ASP A 125 -0.55 9.97 -0.43
C ASP A 125 -1.36 11.05 0.32
N LEU A 126 -0.71 11.97 1.01
CA LEU A 126 -1.37 13.10 1.68
C LEU A 126 -2.08 14.03 0.70
N TYR A 127 -1.46 14.36 -0.44
CA TYR A 127 -2.13 15.15 -1.50
C TYR A 127 -3.37 14.42 -2.01
N MET A 128 -3.28 13.10 -2.24
CA MET A 128 -4.42 12.30 -2.69
C MET A 128 -5.53 12.27 -1.65
N ASP A 129 -5.21 12.04 -0.38
CA ASP A 129 -6.19 12.05 0.72
C ASP A 129 -6.91 13.41 0.79
N GLN A 130 -6.18 14.53 0.67
CA GLN A 130 -6.75 15.87 0.75
C GLN A 130 -7.64 16.21 -0.46
N ILE A 131 -7.23 15.86 -1.68
CA ILE A 131 -8.05 16.13 -2.86
C ILE A 131 -9.33 15.29 -2.87
N ILE A 132 -9.26 14.04 -2.41
CA ILE A 132 -10.43 13.17 -2.25
C ILE A 132 -11.40 13.77 -1.24
N LYS A 133 -10.93 14.19 -0.08
CA LYS A 133 -11.75 14.85 0.96
C LYS A 133 -12.39 16.13 0.46
N LYS A 134 -11.66 16.92 -0.33
CA LYS A 134 -12.15 18.20 -0.82
C LYS A 134 -13.15 18.07 -1.96
N GLU A 135 -12.87 17.18 -2.94
CA GLU A 135 -13.58 17.18 -4.21
C GLU A 135 -14.55 15.99 -4.38
N ILE A 136 -14.34 14.91 -3.67
CA ILE A 136 -15.09 13.66 -3.87
C ILE A 136 -16.04 13.39 -2.70
N GLU A 137 -15.53 13.39 -1.47
CA GLU A 137 -16.35 13.07 -0.28
C GLU A 137 -17.62 13.93 -0.17
N PRO A 138 -17.60 15.28 -0.43
CA PRO A 138 -18.81 16.09 -0.36
C PRO A 138 -19.88 15.73 -1.41
N LYS A 139 -19.48 15.04 -2.49
CA LYS A 139 -20.39 14.63 -3.58
C LYS A 139 -20.97 13.23 -3.35
N ILE A 140 -20.42 12.47 -2.38
CA ILE A 140 -20.90 11.15 -2.03
C ILE A 140 -22.10 11.31 -1.10
N GLN A 141 -23.28 10.93 -1.59
CA GLN A 141 -24.50 10.85 -0.79
C GLN A 141 -24.93 9.40 -0.76
N ILE A 142 -24.91 8.80 0.41
CA ILE A 142 -25.40 7.44 0.62
C ILE A 142 -26.78 7.55 1.27
N PRO A 143 -27.88 7.24 0.55
CA PRO A 143 -29.20 7.22 1.12
C PRO A 143 -29.29 6.21 2.27
N GLU A 144 -30.02 6.53 3.33
CA GLU A 144 -30.19 5.66 4.49
C GLU A 144 -30.70 4.26 4.10
N LYS A 145 -31.58 4.20 3.12
CA LYS A 145 -32.09 2.95 2.55
C LYS A 145 -30.96 2.08 2.00
N GLU A 146 -30.01 2.65 1.27
CA GLU A 146 -28.88 1.91 0.70
C GLU A 146 -27.95 1.37 1.81
N ALA A 147 -27.70 2.19 2.83
CA ALA A 147 -26.92 1.77 4.00
C ALA A 147 -27.62 0.62 4.76
N LEU A 148 -28.94 0.71 4.93
CA LEU A 148 -29.75 -0.34 5.57
C LEU A 148 -29.74 -1.63 4.74
N ASP A 149 -29.97 -1.54 3.43
CA ASP A 149 -29.94 -2.68 2.51
C ASP A 149 -28.57 -3.37 2.53
N TYR A 150 -27.48 -2.60 2.59
CA TYR A 150 -26.13 -3.15 2.70
C TYR A 150 -25.93 -3.88 4.04
N TYR A 151 -26.37 -3.28 5.14
CA TYR A 151 -26.31 -3.90 6.46
C TYR A 151 -27.10 -5.22 6.49
N GLU A 152 -28.33 -5.21 6.00
CA GLU A 152 -29.20 -6.39 5.95
C GLU A 152 -28.56 -7.55 5.16
N LYS A 153 -28.00 -7.26 3.99
CA LYS A 153 -27.29 -8.24 3.14
C LYS A 153 -25.97 -8.73 3.75
N ASN A 154 -25.39 -7.99 4.66
CA ASN A 154 -24.06 -8.28 5.21
C ASN A 154 -24.05 -8.47 6.74
N LYS A 155 -25.18 -8.73 7.38
CA LYS A 155 -25.30 -8.87 8.84
C LYS A 155 -24.21 -9.72 9.49
N LYS A 156 -23.83 -10.81 8.83
CA LYS A 156 -22.76 -11.70 9.31
C LYS A 156 -21.39 -11.01 9.45
N LYS A 157 -21.13 -9.95 8.66
CA LYS A 157 -19.86 -9.21 8.73
C LYS A 157 -19.83 -8.22 9.90
N PHE A 158 -21.01 -7.81 10.39
CA PHE A 158 -21.15 -6.84 11.49
C PHE A 158 -21.40 -7.51 12.84
N GLY A 159 -21.70 -8.82 12.84
CA GLY A 159 -21.86 -9.59 14.07
C GLY A 159 -20.53 -9.77 14.79
N LYS A 160 -20.52 -9.60 16.11
CA LYS A 160 -19.39 -10.05 16.92
C LYS A 160 -19.43 -11.58 16.97
N PRO A 161 -18.29 -12.27 16.75
CA PRO A 161 -18.24 -13.71 16.96
C PRO A 161 -18.66 -14.04 18.38
N GLU A 162 -19.42 -15.12 18.54
CA GLU A 162 -19.80 -15.62 19.85
C GLU A 162 -18.54 -15.96 20.64
N THR A 163 -18.39 -15.37 21.81
CA THR A 163 -17.23 -15.60 22.68
C THR A 163 -17.64 -16.39 23.90
N VAL A 164 -16.97 -17.51 24.13
CA VAL A 164 -17.15 -18.32 25.33
C VAL A 164 -16.01 -18.01 26.31
N ARG A 165 -16.36 -17.68 27.55
CA ARG A 165 -15.39 -17.53 28.62
C ARG A 165 -15.30 -18.84 29.38
N ALA A 166 -14.18 -19.54 29.26
CA ALA A 166 -13.93 -20.78 30.02
C ALA A 166 -12.85 -20.53 31.09
N SER A 167 -13.03 -21.12 32.25
CA SER A 167 -12.02 -21.15 33.32
C SER A 167 -11.56 -22.60 33.51
N ILE A 168 -10.24 -22.83 33.54
CA ILE A 168 -9.65 -24.14 33.74
C ILE A 168 -8.96 -24.16 35.11
N ILE A 169 -9.29 -25.15 35.93
CA ILE A 169 -8.59 -25.44 37.21
C ILE A 169 -7.70 -26.66 36.95
N LEU A 170 -6.40 -26.44 37.01
CA LEU A 170 -5.40 -27.51 36.80
C LEU A 170 -4.93 -28.02 38.19
N LEU A 171 -5.29 -29.24 38.54
CA LEU A 171 -4.76 -29.93 39.71
C LEU A 171 -3.58 -30.81 39.28
N LYS A 172 -2.39 -30.49 39.79
CA LYS A 172 -1.18 -31.35 39.57
C LYS A 172 -1.15 -32.41 40.61
N PHE A 173 -1.18 -33.67 40.21
CA PHE A 173 -0.84 -34.81 41.07
C PHE A 173 0.65 -35.02 41.03
N ASN A 174 1.32 -35.03 42.18
CA ASN A 174 2.66 -35.58 42.31
C ASN A 174 2.50 -37.07 42.64
N PRO A 175 2.89 -37.99 41.77
CA PRO A 175 3.00 -39.39 42.17
C PRO A 175 4.15 -39.50 43.15
N SER A 176 3.88 -40.03 44.32
CA SER A 176 4.87 -40.45 45.33
C SER A 176 5.62 -41.68 44.86
#